data_1ea67cd2b64e2b3c5be03ed0038d6fec
#
_entry.id   1ea67cd2b64e2b3c5be03ed0038d6fec
#
_cell.length_a   1.000
_cell.length_b   1.000
_cell.length_c   1.000
_cell.angle_alpha   90.00
_cell.angle_beta   90.00
_cell.angle_gamma   90.00
#
_symmetry.space_group_name_H-M   'P 1'
#
loop_
_entity.id
_entity.type
_entity.pdbx_description
1 polymer ?
#
loop_
_entity_poly.entity_id
_entity_poly.type
_entity_poly.pdbx_seq_one_letter_code
_entity_poly.pdbx_strand_id
1 'polypeptide(L)'
;MRIAALFFLTYLKRRLAYRGDLIVQMLDELLRGLVALAMLQVYASKTETLAGWTADQLLFVLGFSLVPISLFHCLCSNLYQLNTRYVIEGNLDRVLLRPYPVFLQICFDRLAIEDLSGVILGSSLMVIAALRIPGFDWSPMHLGLLALMLLSATGVVVAVFMAFASSGFWFTDRVGMVPPVYNLMEFGRWPTRLYADWLKLLITCIIPFAFAGFLPASVFIGGDPWPALATPAVAIAALLVANLLWRMGLARYNSAGS
;
A
#
# COMPACT_ATOMS: atom_id res chain seq x y z
N MET A 1 -23.92 -5.21 5.56
CA MET A 1 -22.98 -6.17 6.20
C MET A 1 -23.15 -7.62 5.72
N ARG A 2 -24.34 -8.22 5.70
CA ARG A 2 -24.56 -9.64 5.25
C ARG A 2 -24.09 -9.91 3.80
N ILE A 3 -24.32 -8.99 2.87
CA ILE A 3 -23.98 -9.17 1.44
C ILE A 3 -22.44 -9.17 1.25
N ALA A 4 -21.71 -8.25 1.88
CA ALA A 4 -20.24 -8.20 1.82
C ALA A 4 -19.62 -9.49 2.42
N ALA A 5 -20.16 -9.99 3.53
CA ALA A 5 -19.71 -11.24 4.13
C ALA A 5 -19.95 -12.45 3.21
N LEU A 6 -21.08 -12.51 2.50
CA LEU A 6 -21.37 -13.57 1.53
C LEU A 6 -20.44 -13.53 0.33
N PHE A 7 -20.12 -12.34 -0.21
CA PHE A 7 -19.12 -12.18 -1.26
C PHE A 7 -17.74 -12.65 -0.79
N PHE A 8 -17.30 -12.23 0.39
CA PHE A 8 -16.05 -12.65 1.00
C PHE A 8 -15.96 -14.17 1.16
N LEU A 9 -16.98 -14.80 1.75
CA LEU A 9 -17.03 -16.26 1.94
C LEU A 9 -17.03 -17.03 0.61
N THR A 10 -17.76 -16.55 -0.39
CA THR A 10 -17.82 -17.17 -1.71
C THR A 10 -16.46 -17.07 -2.42
N TYR A 11 -15.81 -15.90 -2.32
CA TYR A 11 -14.47 -15.70 -2.87
C TYR A 11 -13.45 -16.60 -2.16
N LEU A 12 -13.48 -16.65 -0.82
CA LEU A 12 -12.59 -17.50 -0.02
C LEU A 12 -12.71 -18.99 -0.41
N LYS A 13 -13.94 -19.49 -0.56
CA LYS A 13 -14.19 -20.87 -1.01
C LYS A 13 -13.60 -21.12 -2.41
N ARG A 14 -13.78 -20.18 -3.34
CA ARG A 14 -13.23 -20.29 -4.70
C ARG A 14 -11.71 -20.28 -4.69
N ARG A 15 -11.08 -19.43 -3.87
CA ARG A 15 -9.63 -19.32 -3.76
C ARG A 15 -9.00 -20.57 -3.13
N LEU A 16 -9.63 -21.12 -2.10
CA LEU A 16 -9.18 -22.37 -1.46
C LEU A 16 -9.31 -23.60 -2.39
N ALA A 17 -10.15 -23.53 -3.42
CA ALA A 17 -10.25 -24.59 -4.43
C ALA A 17 -9.01 -24.61 -5.34
N TYR A 18 -8.33 -23.47 -5.57
CA TYR A 18 -7.11 -23.35 -6.38
C TYR A 18 -5.85 -23.22 -5.50
N ARG A 19 -5.61 -24.22 -4.65
CA ARG A 19 -4.53 -24.20 -3.63
C ARG A 19 -3.13 -24.00 -4.22
N GLY A 20 -2.87 -24.53 -5.42
CA GLY A 20 -1.55 -24.39 -6.07
C GLY A 20 -1.19 -22.96 -6.40
N ASP A 21 -2.13 -22.19 -6.97
CA ASP A 21 -1.94 -20.78 -7.29
C ASP A 21 -1.71 -19.92 -6.03
N LEU A 22 -2.45 -20.22 -4.96
CA LEU A 22 -2.28 -19.56 -3.67
C LEU A 22 -0.88 -19.80 -3.08
N ILE A 23 -0.38 -21.04 -3.11
CA ILE A 23 0.95 -21.38 -2.62
C ILE A 23 2.04 -20.68 -3.44
N VAL A 24 1.92 -20.64 -4.76
CA VAL A 24 2.89 -19.97 -5.65
C VAL A 24 2.95 -18.47 -5.33
N GLN A 25 1.82 -17.82 -5.13
CA GLN A 25 1.78 -16.39 -4.81
C GLN A 25 2.34 -16.09 -3.41
N MET A 26 2.06 -16.94 -2.42
CA MET A 26 2.69 -16.81 -1.09
C MET A 26 4.21 -17.01 -1.16
N LEU A 27 4.70 -17.93 -1.99
CA LEU A 27 6.14 -18.15 -2.20
C LEU A 27 6.79 -16.95 -2.91
N ASP A 28 6.12 -16.34 -3.89
CA ASP A 28 6.61 -15.12 -4.56
C ASP A 28 6.81 -13.98 -3.56
N GLU A 29 5.83 -13.74 -2.67
CA GLU A 29 5.95 -12.71 -1.65
C GLU A 29 7.07 -12.99 -0.65
N LEU A 30 7.22 -14.24 -0.21
CA LEU A 30 8.32 -14.66 0.65
C LEU A 30 9.69 -14.47 -0.03
N LEU A 31 9.82 -14.82 -1.31
CA LEU A 31 11.04 -14.62 -2.08
C LEU A 31 11.40 -13.13 -2.20
N ARG A 32 10.44 -12.27 -2.47
CA ARG A 32 10.64 -10.81 -2.50
C ARG A 32 11.14 -10.30 -1.13
N GLY A 33 10.53 -10.78 -0.05
CA GLY A 33 10.96 -10.46 1.32
C GLY A 33 12.40 -10.93 1.60
N LEU A 34 12.75 -12.15 1.19
CA LEU A 34 14.11 -12.69 1.33
C LEU A 34 15.14 -11.89 0.52
N VAL A 35 14.81 -11.48 -0.70
CA VAL A 35 15.69 -10.62 -1.52
C VAL A 35 15.90 -9.27 -0.82
N ALA A 36 14.85 -8.65 -0.29
CA ALA A 36 14.97 -7.39 0.44
C ALA A 36 15.83 -7.53 1.71
N LEU A 37 15.66 -8.64 2.46
CA LEU A 37 16.51 -8.97 3.61
C LEU A 37 17.98 -9.20 3.21
N ALA A 38 18.23 -9.94 2.14
CA ALA A 38 19.58 -10.18 1.63
C ALA A 38 20.26 -8.87 1.22
N MET A 39 19.54 -7.97 0.53
CA MET A 39 20.02 -6.63 0.21
C MET A 39 20.38 -5.84 1.47
N LEU A 40 19.51 -5.84 2.48
CA LEU A 40 19.77 -5.16 3.75
C LEU A 40 21.01 -5.73 4.45
N GLN A 41 21.19 -7.05 4.42
CA GLN A 41 22.36 -7.73 5.00
C GLN A 41 23.66 -7.37 4.28
N VAL A 42 23.63 -7.26 2.94
CA VAL A 42 24.78 -6.79 2.14
C VAL A 42 25.14 -5.35 2.52
N TYR A 43 24.17 -4.46 2.70
CA TYR A 43 24.44 -3.11 3.18
C TYR A 43 25.05 -3.12 4.59
N ALA A 44 24.45 -3.86 5.52
CA ALA A 44 24.92 -3.95 6.90
C ALA A 44 26.36 -4.51 7.04
N SER A 45 26.78 -5.37 6.10
CA SER A 45 28.15 -5.92 6.10
C SER A 45 29.21 -4.92 5.62
N LYS A 46 28.81 -3.84 4.93
CA LYS A 46 29.72 -2.85 4.34
C LYS A 46 29.77 -1.53 5.11
N THR A 47 28.70 -1.19 5.82
CA THR A 47 28.58 0.06 6.56
C THR A 47 27.82 -0.16 7.84
N GLU A 48 28.30 0.44 8.94
CA GLU A 48 27.60 0.35 10.25
C GLU A 48 26.25 1.05 10.22
N THR A 49 26.12 2.10 9.44
CA THR A 49 24.86 2.86 9.28
C THR A 49 24.66 3.30 7.84
N LEU A 50 23.41 3.29 7.38
CA LEU A 50 23.00 3.86 6.10
C LEU A 50 22.18 5.15 6.36
N ALA A 51 22.69 6.29 5.93
CA ALA A 51 22.07 7.60 6.17
C ALA A 51 21.79 7.89 7.66
N GLY A 52 22.60 7.32 8.57
CA GLY A 52 22.48 7.47 10.02
C GLY A 52 21.57 6.42 10.70
N TRP A 53 21.06 5.43 9.97
CA TRP A 53 20.20 4.37 10.49
C TRP A 53 20.93 3.03 10.53
N THR A 54 20.75 2.29 11.61
CA THR A 54 21.30 0.93 11.77
C THR A 54 20.53 -0.09 10.93
N ALA A 55 21.11 -1.27 10.73
CA ALA A 55 20.45 -2.35 9.99
C ALA A 55 19.11 -2.79 10.63
N ASP A 56 19.05 -2.86 11.96
CA ASP A 56 17.82 -3.24 12.66
C ASP A 56 16.75 -2.16 12.55
N GLN A 57 17.11 -0.87 12.56
CA GLN A 57 16.18 0.23 12.29
C GLN A 57 15.64 0.18 10.86
N LEU A 58 16.49 -0.08 9.87
CA LEU A 58 16.06 -0.23 8.48
C LEU A 58 15.22 -1.50 8.27
N LEU A 59 15.50 -2.58 9.02
CA LEU A 59 14.66 -3.78 9.04
C LEU A 59 13.26 -3.47 9.56
N PHE A 60 13.14 -2.64 10.60
CA PHE A 60 11.84 -2.16 11.09
C PHE A 60 11.08 -1.39 10.03
N VAL A 61 11.74 -0.45 9.35
CA VAL A 61 11.14 0.35 8.26
C VAL A 61 10.67 -0.55 7.10
N LEU A 62 11.49 -1.54 6.73
CA LEU A 62 11.14 -2.52 5.70
C LEU A 62 9.88 -3.29 6.10
N GLY A 63 9.85 -3.85 7.31
CA GLY A 63 8.68 -4.55 7.84
C GLY A 63 7.44 -3.66 7.90
N PHE A 64 7.60 -2.42 8.38
CA PHE A 64 6.52 -1.43 8.41
C PHE A 64 5.95 -1.18 7.01
N SER A 65 6.82 -0.96 6.01
CA SER A 65 6.40 -0.61 4.65
C SER A 65 5.67 -1.74 3.92
N LEU A 66 5.96 -3.00 4.27
CA LEU A 66 5.29 -4.16 3.68
C LEU A 66 3.82 -4.24 4.09
N VAL A 67 3.46 -3.85 5.31
CA VAL A 67 2.08 -3.98 5.80
C VAL A 67 1.08 -3.11 5.03
N PRO A 68 1.28 -1.79 4.85
CA PRO A 68 0.35 -0.95 4.11
C PRO A 68 0.15 -1.39 2.66
N ILE A 69 1.23 -1.81 1.98
CA ILE A 69 1.13 -2.23 0.60
C ILE A 69 0.40 -3.57 0.45
N SER A 70 0.69 -4.53 1.34
CA SER A 70 0.02 -5.82 1.32
C SER A 70 -1.47 -5.69 1.65
N LEU A 71 -1.83 -4.80 2.58
CA LEU A 71 -3.23 -4.48 2.84
C LEU A 71 -3.92 -3.83 1.63
N PHE A 72 -3.22 -2.92 0.93
CA PHE A 72 -3.73 -2.33 -0.31
C PHE A 72 -3.94 -3.40 -1.38
N HIS A 73 -2.96 -4.29 -1.62
CA HIS A 73 -3.09 -5.38 -2.59
C HIS A 73 -4.24 -6.31 -2.23
N CYS A 74 -4.34 -6.70 -0.96
CA CYS A 74 -5.43 -7.56 -0.49
C CYS A 74 -6.81 -6.96 -0.78
N LEU A 75 -6.99 -5.66 -0.54
CA LEU A 75 -8.30 -5.00 -0.59
C LEU A 75 -8.60 -4.31 -1.93
N CYS A 76 -7.59 -3.76 -2.62
CA CYS A 76 -7.76 -2.80 -3.71
C CYS A 76 -6.98 -3.15 -4.99
N SER A 77 -6.45 -4.38 -5.14
CA SER A 77 -5.66 -4.79 -6.31
C SER A 77 -6.40 -4.62 -7.65
N ASN A 78 -7.72 -4.63 -7.65
CA ASN A 78 -8.52 -4.38 -8.85
C ASN A 78 -8.35 -2.96 -9.44
N LEU A 79 -7.82 -2.01 -8.67
CA LEU A 79 -7.50 -0.68 -9.19
C LEU A 79 -6.44 -0.72 -10.31
N TYR A 80 -5.55 -1.73 -10.31
CA TYR A 80 -4.61 -1.97 -11.41
C TYR A 80 -5.31 -2.27 -12.74
N GLN A 81 -6.51 -2.84 -12.68
CA GLN A 81 -7.28 -3.25 -13.85
C GLN A 81 -8.43 -2.29 -14.14
N LEU A 82 -8.51 -1.14 -13.46
CA LEU A 82 -9.62 -0.19 -13.66
C LEU A 82 -9.78 0.18 -15.12
N ASN A 83 -8.69 0.59 -15.78
CA ASN A 83 -8.71 1.01 -17.18
C ASN A 83 -9.10 -0.11 -18.13
N THR A 84 -8.39 -1.24 -18.06
CA THR A 84 -8.58 -2.33 -19.01
C THR A 84 -9.93 -3.01 -18.82
N ARG A 85 -10.16 -3.52 -17.60
CA ARG A 85 -11.32 -4.37 -17.32
C ARG A 85 -12.61 -3.59 -17.14
N TYR A 86 -12.57 -2.45 -16.45
CA TYR A 86 -13.80 -1.75 -16.09
C TYR A 86 -14.16 -0.67 -17.12
N VAL A 87 -13.18 0.12 -17.58
CA VAL A 87 -13.45 1.22 -18.52
C VAL A 87 -13.49 0.71 -19.96
N ILE A 88 -12.41 0.09 -20.45
CA ILE A 88 -12.28 -0.29 -21.87
C ILE A 88 -13.20 -1.48 -22.24
N GLU A 89 -13.28 -2.51 -21.39
CA GLU A 89 -14.16 -3.67 -21.60
C GLU A 89 -15.63 -3.40 -21.22
N GLY A 90 -15.96 -2.20 -20.70
CA GLY A 90 -17.32 -1.80 -20.36
C GLY A 90 -17.92 -2.50 -19.13
N ASN A 91 -17.14 -3.21 -18.33
CA ASN A 91 -17.65 -3.88 -17.12
C ASN A 91 -18.12 -2.88 -16.05
N LEU A 92 -17.72 -1.60 -16.14
CA LEU A 92 -18.15 -0.55 -15.24
C LEU A 92 -19.67 -0.30 -15.31
N ASP A 93 -20.29 -0.46 -16.48
CA ASP A 93 -21.73 -0.30 -16.66
C ASP A 93 -22.52 -1.22 -15.72
N ARG A 94 -22.07 -2.48 -15.58
CA ARG A 94 -22.69 -3.44 -14.64
C ARG A 94 -22.52 -3.05 -13.19
N VAL A 95 -21.39 -2.39 -12.84
CA VAL A 95 -21.12 -1.91 -11.49
C VAL A 95 -22.00 -0.72 -11.14
N LEU A 96 -22.23 0.18 -12.11
CA LEU A 96 -23.07 1.37 -11.97
C LEU A 96 -24.56 1.04 -11.73
N LEU A 97 -25.03 -0.11 -12.20
CA LEU A 97 -26.43 -0.55 -11.98
C LEU A 97 -26.71 -1.00 -10.56
N ARG A 98 -25.70 -1.21 -9.73
CA ARG A 98 -25.88 -1.71 -8.35
C ARG A 98 -25.95 -0.54 -7.37
N PRO A 99 -26.88 -0.54 -6.38
CA PRO A 99 -27.04 0.53 -5.41
C PRO A 99 -25.98 0.48 -4.31
N TYR A 100 -24.70 0.51 -4.67
CA TYR A 100 -23.56 0.47 -3.74
C TYR A 100 -22.42 1.33 -4.28
N PRO A 101 -21.58 1.96 -3.44
CA PRO A 101 -20.47 2.79 -3.91
C PRO A 101 -19.56 2.06 -4.89
N VAL A 102 -19.38 2.61 -6.08
CA VAL A 102 -18.63 2.01 -7.20
C VAL A 102 -17.22 1.60 -6.80
N PHE A 103 -16.50 2.48 -6.08
CA PHE A 103 -15.16 2.21 -5.60
C PHE A 103 -15.09 0.92 -4.75
N LEU A 104 -15.99 0.78 -3.77
CA LEU A 104 -16.03 -0.39 -2.91
C LEU A 104 -16.43 -1.67 -3.66
N GLN A 105 -17.31 -1.56 -4.66
CA GLN A 105 -17.65 -2.71 -5.50
C GLN A 105 -16.44 -3.22 -6.28
N ILE A 106 -15.65 -2.30 -6.87
CA ILE A 106 -14.43 -2.65 -7.61
C ILE A 106 -13.41 -3.28 -6.66
N CYS A 107 -13.17 -2.69 -5.49
CA CYS A 107 -12.23 -3.24 -4.51
C CYS A 107 -12.64 -4.66 -4.06
N PHE A 108 -13.93 -4.89 -3.79
CA PHE A 108 -14.41 -6.18 -3.30
C PHE A 108 -14.77 -7.21 -4.39
N ASP A 109 -14.68 -6.86 -5.66
CA ASP A 109 -14.94 -7.81 -6.76
C ASP A 109 -13.90 -8.96 -6.76
N ARG A 110 -12.68 -8.67 -6.34
CA ARG A 110 -11.62 -9.66 -6.11
C ARG A 110 -10.76 -9.23 -4.92
N LEU A 111 -10.77 -10.02 -3.87
CA LEU A 111 -9.87 -9.85 -2.73
C LEU A 111 -8.65 -10.76 -2.90
N ALA A 112 -7.45 -10.20 -2.88
CA ALA A 112 -6.21 -10.97 -2.98
C ALA A 112 -5.76 -11.40 -1.58
N ILE A 113 -6.37 -12.45 -1.03
CA ILE A 113 -6.12 -12.93 0.36
C ILE A 113 -4.68 -13.43 0.50
N GLU A 114 -4.09 -13.91 -0.57
CA GLU A 114 -2.69 -14.30 -0.65
C GLU A 114 -1.72 -13.20 -0.20
N ASP A 115 -2.05 -11.93 -0.46
CA ASP A 115 -1.23 -10.78 -0.06
C ASP A 115 -1.22 -10.54 1.46
N LEU A 116 -2.09 -11.21 2.23
CA LEU A 116 -1.97 -11.23 3.69
C LEU A 116 -0.67 -11.88 4.18
N SER A 117 -0.02 -12.71 3.36
CA SER A 117 1.33 -13.22 3.65
C SER A 117 2.35 -12.09 3.83
N GLY A 118 2.24 -11.02 3.06
CA GLY A 118 3.08 -9.83 3.21
C GLY A 118 2.79 -9.06 4.51
N VAL A 119 1.54 -9.04 4.98
CA VAL A 119 1.20 -8.47 6.31
C VAL A 119 1.86 -9.28 7.42
N ILE A 120 1.81 -10.62 7.34
CA ILE A 120 2.44 -11.50 8.31
C ILE A 120 3.96 -11.33 8.28
N LEU A 121 4.56 -11.33 7.09
CA LEU A 121 5.99 -11.13 6.91
C LEU A 121 6.42 -9.77 7.45
N GLY A 122 5.77 -8.68 7.05
CA GLY A 122 6.09 -7.32 7.48
C GLY A 122 5.98 -7.16 9.00
N SER A 123 4.90 -7.69 9.60
CA SER A 123 4.71 -7.68 11.05
C SER A 123 5.79 -8.48 11.77
N SER A 124 6.16 -9.66 11.25
CA SER A 124 7.24 -10.47 11.82
C SER A 124 8.59 -9.75 11.78
N LEU A 125 8.91 -9.09 10.66
CA LEU A 125 10.14 -8.31 10.52
C LEU A 125 10.17 -7.13 11.49
N MET A 126 9.05 -6.41 11.66
CA MET A 126 8.94 -5.33 12.65
C MET A 126 9.18 -5.84 14.07
N VAL A 127 8.57 -6.96 14.45
CA VAL A 127 8.76 -7.54 15.80
C VAL A 127 10.21 -7.97 16.00
N ILE A 128 10.82 -8.67 15.04
CA ILE A 128 12.22 -9.10 15.11
C ILE A 128 13.14 -7.88 15.26
N ALA A 129 12.92 -6.83 14.48
CA ALA A 129 13.70 -5.60 14.55
C ALA A 129 13.51 -4.88 15.89
N ALA A 130 12.26 -4.73 16.35
CA ALA A 130 11.94 -4.08 17.61
C ALA A 130 12.58 -4.77 18.83
N LEU A 131 12.67 -6.11 18.80
CA LEU A 131 13.37 -6.88 19.86
C LEU A 131 14.88 -6.65 19.88
N ARG A 132 15.48 -6.20 18.76
CA ARG A 132 16.92 -5.92 18.63
C ARG A 132 17.26 -4.45 18.85
N ILE A 133 16.29 -3.54 18.69
CA ILE A 133 16.49 -2.11 18.90
C ILE A 133 16.52 -1.81 20.40
N PRO A 134 17.63 -1.31 20.96
CA PRO A 134 17.71 -0.98 22.38
C PRO A 134 16.71 0.12 22.74
N GLY A 135 15.95 -0.10 23.82
CA GLY A 135 15.01 0.91 24.34
C GLY A 135 13.72 1.06 23.53
N PHE A 136 13.37 0.09 22.69
CA PHE A 136 12.08 0.12 22.00
C PHE A 136 10.91 0.13 23.01
N ASP A 137 9.99 1.08 22.86
CA ASP A 137 8.88 1.23 23.80
C ASP A 137 7.71 0.29 23.45
N TRP A 138 7.46 -0.69 24.31
CA TRP A 138 6.38 -1.67 24.21
C TRP A 138 5.09 -1.23 24.93
N SER A 139 4.98 0.04 25.35
CA SER A 139 3.77 0.51 26.02
C SER A 139 2.53 0.37 25.12
N PRO A 140 1.35 0.11 25.71
CA PRO A 140 0.11 0.02 24.94
C PRO A 140 -0.19 1.28 24.11
N MET A 141 0.23 2.45 24.61
CA MET A 141 0.09 3.72 23.90
C MET A 141 0.93 3.76 22.63
N HIS A 142 2.19 3.28 22.73
CA HIS A 142 3.12 3.23 21.59
C HIS A 142 2.67 2.23 20.53
N LEU A 143 2.18 1.06 20.97
CA LEU A 143 1.58 0.06 20.07
C LEU A 143 0.28 0.57 19.43
N GLY A 144 -0.54 1.32 20.16
CA GLY A 144 -1.72 1.99 19.61
C GLY A 144 -1.35 3.03 18.55
N LEU A 145 -0.29 3.81 18.79
CA LEU A 145 0.24 4.75 17.79
C LEU A 145 0.77 4.00 16.57
N LEU A 146 1.48 2.88 16.74
CA LEU A 146 1.95 2.04 15.62
C LEU A 146 0.79 1.56 14.75
N ALA A 147 -0.28 1.07 15.35
CA ALA A 147 -1.47 0.65 14.63
C ALA A 147 -2.12 1.81 13.87
N LEU A 148 -2.22 2.99 14.49
CA LEU A 148 -2.72 4.21 13.82
C LEU A 148 -1.83 4.61 12.64
N MET A 149 -0.51 4.52 12.77
CA MET A 149 0.43 4.83 11.69
C MET A 149 0.30 3.83 10.53
N LEU A 150 0.17 2.52 10.80
CA LEU A 150 -0.05 1.50 9.78
C LEU A 150 -1.36 1.71 9.02
N LEU A 151 -2.45 2.05 9.73
CA LEU A 151 -3.74 2.35 9.10
C LEU A 151 -3.66 3.63 8.25
N SER A 152 -3.02 4.67 8.76
CA SER A 152 -2.83 5.93 8.03
C SER A 152 -1.95 5.74 6.80
N ALA A 153 -0.85 5.00 6.91
CA ALA A 153 0.03 4.65 5.80
C ALA A 153 -0.73 3.85 4.72
N THR A 154 -1.58 2.89 5.13
CA THR A 154 -2.47 2.16 4.21
C THR A 154 -3.43 3.13 3.50
N GLY A 155 -4.00 4.08 4.24
CA GLY A 155 -4.85 5.14 3.68
C GLY A 155 -4.13 5.99 2.63
N VAL A 156 -2.87 6.34 2.85
CA VAL A 156 -2.03 7.05 1.86
C VAL A 156 -1.85 6.21 0.59
N VAL A 157 -1.50 4.92 0.72
CA VAL A 157 -1.34 4.02 -0.43
C VAL A 157 -2.64 3.93 -1.22
N VAL A 158 -3.76 3.65 -0.55
CA VAL A 158 -5.09 3.57 -1.20
C VAL A 158 -5.43 4.88 -1.91
N ALA A 159 -5.19 6.04 -1.27
CA ALA A 159 -5.47 7.35 -1.85
C ALA A 159 -4.67 7.60 -3.13
N VAL A 160 -3.36 7.33 -3.10
CA VAL A 160 -2.50 7.54 -4.27
C VAL A 160 -2.95 6.63 -5.42
N PHE A 161 -3.11 5.34 -5.18
CA PHE A 161 -3.54 4.42 -6.24
C PHE A 161 -4.95 4.73 -6.76
N MET A 162 -5.89 5.13 -5.90
CA MET A 162 -7.21 5.58 -6.30
C MET A 162 -7.15 6.81 -7.19
N ALA A 163 -6.32 7.82 -6.84
CA ALA A 163 -6.16 9.03 -7.62
C ALA A 163 -5.59 8.74 -9.03
N PHE A 164 -4.54 7.91 -9.12
CA PHE A 164 -3.93 7.56 -10.40
C PHE A 164 -4.80 6.60 -11.22
N ALA A 165 -5.49 5.65 -10.60
CA ALA A 165 -6.47 4.81 -11.30
C ALA A 165 -7.59 5.65 -11.89
N SER A 166 -8.02 6.72 -11.20
CA SER A 166 -9.06 7.64 -11.70
C SER A 166 -8.69 8.27 -13.03
N SER A 167 -7.38 8.42 -13.36
CA SER A 167 -6.95 8.95 -14.67
C SER A 167 -7.52 8.17 -15.85
N GLY A 168 -7.83 6.89 -15.64
CA GLY A 168 -8.45 6.05 -16.65
C GLY A 168 -9.83 6.49 -17.15
N PHE A 169 -10.50 7.33 -16.40
CA PHE A 169 -11.76 7.92 -16.87
C PHE A 169 -11.56 9.05 -17.89
N TRP A 170 -10.35 9.62 -17.97
CA TRP A 170 -10.01 10.67 -18.94
C TRP A 170 -9.13 10.17 -20.08
N PHE A 171 -8.28 9.19 -19.78
CA PHE A 171 -7.32 8.64 -20.73
C PHE A 171 -7.59 7.16 -20.94
N THR A 172 -8.10 6.81 -22.10
CA THR A 172 -8.40 5.41 -22.50
C THR A 172 -7.13 4.68 -22.93
N ASP A 173 -6.11 4.64 -22.07
CA ASP A 173 -4.89 3.88 -22.32
C ASP A 173 -4.94 2.52 -21.62
N ARG A 174 -4.55 1.46 -22.34
CA ARG A 174 -4.52 0.08 -21.80
C ARG A 174 -3.51 -0.09 -20.66
N VAL A 175 -2.41 0.64 -20.70
CA VAL A 175 -1.36 0.53 -19.67
C VAL A 175 -1.75 1.29 -18.40
N GLY A 176 -2.40 2.44 -18.53
CA GLY A 176 -2.78 3.31 -17.41
C GLY A 176 -1.56 3.92 -16.69
N MET A 177 -1.85 4.77 -15.71
CA MET A 177 -0.83 5.45 -14.90
C MET A 177 -0.41 4.67 -13.64
N VAL A 178 -1.10 3.58 -13.33
CA VAL A 178 -0.89 2.83 -12.07
C VAL A 178 0.46 2.09 -12.01
N PRO A 179 0.94 1.40 -13.07
CA PRO A 179 2.23 0.71 -13.01
C PRO A 179 3.45 1.61 -12.76
N PRO A 180 3.59 2.79 -13.43
CA PRO A 180 4.67 3.72 -13.11
C PRO A 180 4.63 4.22 -11.66
N VAL A 181 3.44 4.45 -11.12
CA VAL A 181 3.25 4.91 -9.74
C VAL A 181 3.65 3.83 -8.73
N TYR A 182 3.40 2.57 -9.05
CA TYR A 182 3.85 1.44 -8.22
C TYR A 182 5.38 1.45 -8.03
N ASN A 183 6.15 1.70 -9.10
CA ASN A 183 7.61 1.77 -9.01
C ASN A 183 8.08 2.95 -8.15
N LEU A 184 7.36 4.07 -8.16
CA LEU A 184 7.69 5.22 -7.30
C LEU A 184 7.51 4.93 -5.82
N MET A 185 6.62 4.02 -5.47
CA MET A 185 6.35 3.66 -4.07
C MET A 185 7.56 3.02 -3.38
N GLU A 186 8.43 2.32 -4.14
CA GLU A 186 9.65 1.73 -3.59
C GLU A 186 10.57 2.78 -2.94
N PHE A 187 10.58 4.02 -3.46
CA PHE A 187 11.34 5.13 -2.87
C PHE A 187 10.79 5.57 -1.49
N GLY A 188 9.53 5.34 -1.20
CA GLY A 188 8.94 5.68 0.10
C GLY A 188 9.43 4.82 1.28
N ARG A 189 10.10 3.69 1.00
CA ARG A 189 10.63 2.77 2.02
C ARG A 189 11.99 3.17 2.58
N TRP A 190 12.75 4.01 1.87
CA TRP A 190 14.12 4.35 2.24
C TRP A 190 14.22 5.72 2.88
N PRO A 191 15.26 5.96 3.70
CA PRO A 191 15.48 7.26 4.30
C PRO A 191 15.50 8.39 3.26
N THR A 192 14.69 9.40 3.46
CA THR A 192 14.54 10.51 2.50
C THR A 192 15.83 11.32 2.27
N ARG A 193 16.80 11.21 3.20
CA ARG A 193 18.13 11.83 3.08
C ARG A 193 18.99 11.22 1.96
N LEU A 194 18.63 10.03 1.45
CA LEU A 194 19.32 9.37 0.33
C LEU A 194 19.02 10.00 -1.03
N TYR A 195 17.96 10.82 -1.10
CA TYR A 195 17.43 11.32 -2.36
C TYR A 195 17.81 12.79 -2.59
N ALA A 196 17.94 13.14 -3.87
CA ALA A 196 18.01 14.53 -4.28
C ALA A 196 16.73 15.29 -3.89
N ASP A 197 16.84 16.61 -3.65
CA ASP A 197 15.75 17.41 -3.11
C ASP A 197 14.46 17.36 -3.94
N TRP A 198 14.59 17.31 -5.27
CA TRP A 198 13.43 17.21 -6.16
C TRP A 198 12.66 15.89 -5.96
N LEU A 199 13.37 14.76 -5.79
CA LEU A 199 12.75 13.45 -5.56
C LEU A 199 12.15 13.38 -4.16
N LYS A 200 12.84 13.93 -3.17
CA LYS A 200 12.31 14.08 -1.81
C LYS A 200 11.01 14.87 -1.80
N LEU A 201 10.97 16.01 -2.52
CA LEU A 201 9.75 16.82 -2.66
C LEU A 201 8.63 16.02 -3.33
N LEU A 202 8.96 15.29 -4.41
CA LEU A 202 8.00 14.45 -5.13
C LEU A 202 7.34 13.42 -4.21
N ILE A 203 8.14 12.60 -3.50
CA ILE A 203 7.63 11.49 -2.68
C ILE A 203 7.07 11.93 -1.31
N THR A 204 7.27 13.19 -0.92
CA THR A 204 6.76 13.70 0.36
C THR A 204 5.54 14.60 0.17
N CYS A 205 5.54 15.47 -0.85
CA CYS A 205 4.50 16.49 -1.00
C CYS A 205 3.54 16.22 -2.18
N ILE A 206 4.03 15.68 -3.30
CA ILE A 206 3.22 15.50 -4.52
C ILE A 206 2.57 14.11 -4.52
N ILE A 207 3.38 13.07 -4.34
CA ILE A 207 2.91 11.67 -4.26
C ILE A 207 3.39 11.13 -2.91
N PRO A 208 2.64 11.28 -1.82
CA PRO A 208 3.16 11.22 -0.46
C PRO A 208 3.56 9.81 0.01
N PHE A 209 4.30 9.06 -0.81
CA PHE A 209 4.77 7.70 -0.49
C PHE A 209 5.75 7.64 0.68
N ALA A 210 6.46 8.73 1.00
CA ALA A 210 7.28 8.78 2.20
C ALA A 210 6.44 8.57 3.48
N PHE A 211 5.15 8.97 3.47
CA PHE A 211 4.19 8.71 4.54
C PHE A 211 3.55 7.31 4.50
N ALA A 212 3.82 6.55 3.45
CA ALA A 212 3.40 5.15 3.39
C ALA A 212 4.45 4.18 3.99
N GLY A 213 5.69 4.64 4.25
CA GLY A 213 6.79 3.80 4.72
C GLY A 213 7.70 4.49 5.73
N PHE A 214 8.76 5.14 5.25
CA PHE A 214 9.87 5.60 6.09
C PHE A 214 9.45 6.61 7.17
N LEU A 215 8.70 7.66 6.83
CA LEU A 215 8.40 8.73 7.78
C LEU A 215 7.61 8.25 9.01
N PRO A 216 6.47 7.53 8.88
CA PRO A 216 5.76 7.04 10.05
C PRO A 216 6.54 5.96 10.82
N ALA A 217 7.32 5.11 10.12
CA ALA A 217 8.15 4.11 10.76
C ALA A 217 9.28 4.72 11.60
N SER A 218 9.87 5.83 11.13
CA SER A 218 10.99 6.49 11.80
C SER A 218 10.66 6.99 13.22
N VAL A 219 9.40 7.31 13.48
CA VAL A 219 8.92 7.73 14.82
C VAL A 219 9.24 6.68 15.90
N PHE A 220 9.20 5.40 15.55
CA PHE A 220 9.36 4.28 16.48
C PHE A 220 10.81 3.87 16.72
N ILE A 221 11.73 4.39 15.93
CA ILE A 221 13.13 3.96 15.91
C ILE A 221 14.12 5.11 16.20
N GLY A 222 13.64 6.19 16.84
CA GLY A 222 14.47 7.33 17.24
C GLY A 222 14.53 8.47 16.22
N GLY A 223 13.60 8.50 15.27
CA GLY A 223 13.42 9.63 14.34
C GLY A 223 12.62 10.78 14.94
N ASP A 224 12.39 11.81 14.13
CA ASP A 224 11.60 12.98 14.53
C ASP A 224 10.14 12.57 14.85
N PRO A 225 9.49 13.15 15.86
CA PRO A 225 8.12 12.81 16.24
C PRO A 225 7.03 13.45 15.34
N TRP A 226 7.36 14.48 14.55
CA TRP A 226 6.36 15.19 13.74
C TRP A 226 5.56 14.31 12.76
N PRO A 227 6.13 13.23 12.16
CA PRO A 227 5.35 12.37 11.27
C PRO A 227 4.21 11.66 11.99
N ALA A 228 4.27 11.49 13.31
CA ALA A 228 3.18 10.89 14.08
C ALA A 228 1.87 11.68 13.94
N LEU A 229 1.94 12.99 13.85
CA LEU A 229 0.78 13.86 13.64
C LEU A 229 0.50 14.10 12.15
N ALA A 230 1.55 14.22 11.34
CA ALA A 230 1.42 14.52 9.92
C ALA A 230 0.84 13.35 9.11
N THR A 231 1.21 12.09 9.43
CA THR A 231 0.79 10.92 8.65
C THR A 231 -0.74 10.75 8.60
N PRO A 232 -1.49 10.80 9.72
CA PRO A 232 -2.95 10.74 9.67
C PRO A 232 -3.57 11.91 8.91
N ALA A 233 -3.04 13.12 9.09
CA ALA A 233 -3.53 14.31 8.38
C ALA A 233 -3.31 14.19 6.86
N VAL A 234 -2.12 13.76 6.44
CA VAL A 234 -1.80 13.50 5.03
C VAL A 234 -2.68 12.39 4.45
N ALA A 235 -2.92 11.32 5.20
CA ALA A 235 -3.80 10.24 4.76
C ALA A 235 -5.23 10.74 4.50
N ILE A 236 -5.78 11.53 5.42
CA ILE A 236 -7.12 12.12 5.26
C ILE A 236 -7.14 13.08 4.06
N ALA A 237 -6.18 13.99 3.95
CA ALA A 237 -6.10 14.94 2.85
C ALA A 237 -5.97 14.22 1.49
N ALA A 238 -5.09 13.22 1.39
CA ALA A 238 -4.90 12.42 0.18
C ALA A 238 -6.17 11.64 -0.20
N LEU A 239 -6.87 11.04 0.77
CA LEU A 239 -8.14 10.34 0.52
C LEU A 239 -9.24 11.30 0.04
N LEU A 240 -9.31 12.52 0.58
CA LEU A 240 -10.27 13.54 0.13
C LEU A 240 -9.99 13.95 -1.33
N VAL A 241 -8.72 14.21 -1.67
CA VAL A 241 -8.29 14.54 -3.04
C VAL A 241 -8.58 13.38 -3.98
N ALA A 242 -8.21 12.17 -3.61
CA ALA A 242 -8.47 10.97 -4.40
C ALA A 242 -9.96 10.74 -4.65
N ASN A 243 -10.80 10.92 -3.62
CA ASN A 243 -12.25 10.80 -3.75
C ASN A 243 -12.84 11.90 -4.67
N LEU A 244 -12.31 13.11 -4.61
CA LEU A 244 -12.70 14.18 -5.52
C LEU A 244 -12.37 13.82 -6.98
N LEU A 245 -11.13 13.39 -7.25
CA LEU A 245 -10.69 12.95 -8.57
C LEU A 245 -11.54 11.76 -9.08
N TRP A 246 -11.80 10.80 -8.21
CA TRP A 246 -12.66 9.66 -8.53
C TRP A 246 -14.06 10.08 -8.95
N ARG A 247 -14.70 10.96 -8.17
CA ARG A 247 -16.06 11.47 -8.49
C ARG A 247 -16.09 12.25 -9.80
N MET A 248 -15.09 13.12 -10.01
CA MET A 248 -14.96 13.89 -11.26
C MET A 248 -14.73 12.97 -12.46
N GLY A 249 -13.89 11.95 -12.31
CA GLY A 249 -13.66 10.95 -13.35
C GLY A 249 -14.91 10.13 -13.67
N LEU A 250 -15.57 9.61 -12.63
CA LEU A 250 -16.78 8.82 -12.79
C LEU A 250 -17.91 9.62 -13.48
N ALA A 251 -18.02 10.94 -13.18
CA ALA A 251 -19.00 11.81 -13.83
C ALA A 251 -18.71 12.05 -15.34
N ARG A 252 -17.47 11.81 -15.78
CA ARG A 252 -17.07 11.91 -17.20
C ARG A 252 -17.06 10.57 -17.93
N TYR A 253 -17.28 9.50 -17.23
CA TYR A 253 -17.33 8.19 -17.87
C TYR A 253 -18.51 8.12 -18.85
N ASN A 254 -18.19 7.84 -20.10
CA ASN A 254 -19.16 7.46 -21.12
C ASN A 254 -19.01 5.96 -21.35
N SER A 255 -20.14 5.25 -21.36
CA SER A 255 -20.15 3.82 -21.67
C SER A 255 -19.36 3.56 -22.96
N ALA A 256 -18.44 2.60 -22.94
CA ALA A 256 -17.73 2.15 -24.15
C ALA A 256 -18.68 1.47 -25.16
N GLY A 257 -19.93 1.55 -24.90
CA GLY A 257 -21.13 1.01 -25.48
C GLY A 257 -21.01 0.54 -26.91
N SER A 258 -21.25 -0.51 -26.98
CA SER A 258 -21.99 -1.29 -27.96
C SER A 258 -23.18 -0.56 -28.55
#